data_a29ceab353603088c10ed10e3d8f523b
#
_entry.id   a29ceab353603088c10ed10e3d8f523b
#
_cell.length_a   1.000
_cell.length_b   1.000
_cell.length_c   1.000
_cell.angle_alpha   90.00
_cell.angle_beta   90.00
_cell.angle_gamma   90.00
#
_symmetry.space_group_name_H-M   'P 1'
#
loop_
_entity.id
_entity.type
_entity.pdbx_description
1 polymer ?
#
loop_
_entity_poly.entity_id
_entity_poly.type
_entity_poly.pdbx_seq_one_letter_code
_entity_poly.pdbx_strand_id
1 'polypeptide(L)'
;MLKSKYILFAVFLLAAAGVSAQKAERDYIRKGNRLFNDSVFVDAEENYRKALEANPKSTVSMYNLGNTLSQQQKFQDAMEQYVSASKIEKDKMKLAHIYHNMGVIFQAGKDYAKAVDAYKMSLRNNPTDHETRYNLALAQKMLKDQQNQQNQDQNQDQNKDQQQPPKSEKKQDNQMSKENAEQLLNSVMQDEKDVQDKVKKQQKVMQGGRLEKDW
;
A
#
# COMPACT_ATOMS: atom_id res chain seq x y z
N MET A 1 27.05 23.03 41.78
CA MET A 1 26.30 24.04 41.00
C MET A 1 26.81 24.26 39.58
N LEU A 2 28.13 24.27 39.31
CA LEU A 2 28.67 24.47 37.96
C LEU A 2 28.22 23.35 36.97
N LYS A 3 28.29 22.09 37.38
CA LYS A 3 27.91 20.90 36.53
C LYS A 3 26.44 20.97 36.10
N SER A 4 25.52 21.42 36.94
CA SER A 4 24.09 21.56 36.62
C SER A 4 23.83 22.60 35.54
N LYS A 5 24.56 23.74 35.56
CA LYS A 5 24.42 24.78 34.51
C LYS A 5 24.87 24.29 33.14
N TYR A 6 25.93 23.50 33.07
CA TYR A 6 26.37 22.90 31.78
C TYR A 6 25.40 21.83 31.25
N ILE A 7 24.78 21.08 32.15
CA ILE A 7 23.74 20.11 31.74
C ILE A 7 22.52 20.85 31.16
N LEU A 8 22.04 21.91 31.82
CA LEU A 8 20.93 22.72 31.31
C LEU A 8 21.26 23.39 29.98
N PHE A 9 22.48 23.87 29.81
CA PHE A 9 22.93 24.49 28.56
C PHE A 9 23.00 23.44 27.42
N ALA A 10 23.53 22.25 27.71
CA ALA A 10 23.56 21.14 26.73
C ALA A 10 22.14 20.69 26.33
N VAL A 11 21.20 20.57 27.26
CA VAL A 11 19.80 20.26 26.99
C VAL A 11 19.15 21.32 26.11
N PHE A 12 19.42 22.59 26.39
CA PHE A 12 18.91 23.73 25.60
C PHE A 12 19.45 23.69 24.16
N LEU A 13 20.75 23.41 23.97
CA LEU A 13 21.36 23.28 22.65
C LEU A 13 20.74 22.10 21.86
N LEU A 14 20.52 20.97 22.52
CA LEU A 14 19.87 19.81 21.87
C LEU A 14 18.42 20.12 21.47
N ALA A 15 17.68 20.83 22.32
CA ALA A 15 16.32 21.26 22.00
C ALA A 15 16.29 22.25 20.82
N ALA A 16 17.19 23.21 20.77
CA ALA A 16 17.29 24.16 19.67
C ALA A 16 17.66 23.51 18.35
N ALA A 17 18.57 22.51 18.36
CA ALA A 17 18.92 21.72 17.20
C ALA A 17 17.70 20.92 16.67
N GLY A 18 16.90 20.31 17.55
CA GLY A 18 15.68 19.59 17.19
C GLY A 18 14.63 20.47 16.51
N VAL A 19 14.42 21.70 16.99
CA VAL A 19 13.48 22.65 16.38
C VAL A 19 13.95 23.07 14.98
N SER A 20 15.25 23.28 14.80
CA SER A 20 15.82 23.64 13.48
C SER A 20 15.68 22.50 12.48
N ALA A 21 15.95 21.25 12.88
CA ALA A 21 15.79 20.07 12.06
C ALA A 21 14.32 19.88 11.62
N GLN A 22 13.37 20.04 12.54
CA GLN A 22 11.94 19.94 12.24
C GLN A 22 11.45 21.02 11.26
N LYS A 23 12.00 22.24 11.36
CA LYS A 23 11.71 23.31 10.39
C LYS A 23 12.27 22.95 9.02
N ALA A 24 13.53 22.52 8.95
CA ALA A 24 14.19 22.12 7.71
C ALA A 24 13.42 20.96 7.01
N GLU A 25 13.03 19.92 7.75
CA GLU A 25 12.20 18.82 7.25
C GLU A 25 10.92 19.35 6.56
N ARG A 26 10.16 20.19 7.27
CA ARG A 26 8.90 20.75 6.73
C ARG A 26 9.10 21.59 5.48
N ASP A 27 10.16 22.37 5.43
CA ASP A 27 10.45 23.22 4.29
C ASP A 27 10.85 22.38 3.06
N TYR A 28 11.65 21.32 3.24
CA TYR A 28 11.97 20.38 2.19
C TYR A 28 10.75 19.57 1.72
N ILE A 29 9.88 19.10 2.61
CA ILE A 29 8.62 18.43 2.25
C ILE A 29 7.76 19.35 1.39
N ARG A 30 7.56 20.61 1.79
CA ARG A 30 6.74 21.56 1.02
C ARG A 30 7.31 21.81 -0.37
N LYS A 31 8.63 21.94 -0.47
CA LYS A 31 9.30 22.12 -1.76
C LYS A 31 9.16 20.86 -2.62
N GLY A 32 9.39 19.69 -2.05
CA GLY A 32 9.19 18.41 -2.72
C GLY A 32 7.76 18.21 -3.23
N ASN A 33 6.75 18.53 -2.39
CA ASN A 33 5.34 18.44 -2.78
C ASN A 33 5.00 19.35 -3.98
N ARG A 34 5.51 20.58 -4.01
CA ARG A 34 5.32 21.47 -5.15
C ARG A 34 5.94 20.90 -6.42
N LEU A 35 7.18 20.46 -6.35
CA LEU A 35 7.91 19.88 -7.48
C LEU A 35 7.23 18.58 -7.98
N PHE A 36 6.72 17.76 -7.06
CA PHE A 36 5.94 16.56 -7.40
C PHE A 36 4.67 16.92 -8.17
N ASN A 37 3.92 17.92 -7.71
CA ASN A 37 2.70 18.40 -8.39
C ASN A 37 3.00 19.00 -9.77
N ASP A 38 4.18 19.62 -9.91
CA ASP A 38 4.67 20.14 -11.19
C ASP A 38 5.29 19.03 -12.08
N SER A 39 5.22 17.75 -11.66
CA SER A 39 5.80 16.58 -12.33
C SER A 39 7.33 16.64 -12.49
N VAL A 40 8.03 17.45 -11.70
CA VAL A 40 9.50 17.56 -11.67
C VAL A 40 10.03 16.55 -10.64
N PHE A 41 9.91 15.27 -10.99
CA PHE A 41 10.12 14.17 -10.02
C PHE A 41 11.56 14.03 -9.54
N VAL A 42 12.56 14.36 -10.36
CA VAL A 42 13.98 14.26 -9.95
C VAL A 42 14.29 15.27 -8.83
N ASP A 43 13.83 16.51 -8.97
CA ASP A 43 14.05 17.53 -7.97
C ASP A 43 13.18 17.30 -6.72
N ALA A 44 11.97 16.73 -6.90
CA ALA A 44 11.12 16.31 -5.78
C ALA A 44 11.82 15.23 -4.95
N GLU A 45 12.40 14.21 -5.58
CA GLU A 45 13.19 13.16 -4.94
C GLU A 45 14.32 13.77 -4.08
N GLU A 46 15.12 14.69 -4.65
CA GLU A 46 16.21 15.34 -3.93
C GLU A 46 15.71 16.05 -2.66
N ASN A 47 14.59 16.76 -2.75
CA ASN A 47 14.04 17.48 -1.60
C ASN A 47 13.48 16.51 -0.53
N TYR A 48 12.82 15.40 -0.90
CA TYR A 48 12.39 14.43 0.10
C TYR A 48 13.57 13.69 0.76
N ARG A 49 14.66 13.45 0.04
CA ARG A 49 15.89 12.90 0.63
C ARG A 49 16.50 13.87 1.64
N LYS A 50 16.57 15.17 1.32
CA LYS A 50 17.00 16.23 2.28
C LYS A 50 16.07 16.30 3.50
N ALA A 51 14.77 16.06 3.32
CA ALA A 51 13.85 15.98 4.45
C ALA A 51 14.17 14.78 5.35
N LEU A 52 14.55 13.63 4.77
CA LEU A 52 14.97 12.43 5.51
C LEU A 52 16.34 12.59 6.17
N GLU A 53 17.25 13.37 5.61
CA GLU A 53 18.50 13.76 6.27
C GLU A 53 18.23 14.59 7.54
N ALA A 54 17.26 15.51 7.48
CA ALA A 54 16.85 16.31 8.64
C ALA A 54 16.05 15.48 9.67
N ASN A 55 15.21 14.55 9.22
CA ASN A 55 14.46 13.64 10.07
C ASN A 55 14.37 12.23 9.46
N PRO A 56 15.28 11.31 9.81
CA PRO A 56 15.30 9.95 9.27
C PRO A 56 14.08 9.08 9.63
N LYS A 57 13.20 9.54 10.52
CA LYS A 57 11.97 8.85 10.91
C LYS A 57 10.69 9.50 10.33
N SER A 58 10.82 10.40 9.39
CA SER A 58 9.69 11.07 8.74
C SER A 58 8.92 10.10 7.84
N THR A 59 7.82 9.54 8.33
CA THR A 59 6.94 8.68 7.52
C THR A 59 6.34 9.42 6.34
N VAL A 60 6.09 10.71 6.48
CA VAL A 60 5.60 11.59 5.39
C VAL A 60 6.64 11.70 4.28
N SER A 61 7.91 11.93 4.64
CA SER A 61 8.99 12.03 3.64
C SER A 61 9.23 10.69 2.94
N MET A 62 9.24 9.57 3.67
CA MET A 62 9.35 8.23 3.10
C MET A 62 8.21 7.93 2.13
N TYR A 63 6.96 8.21 2.53
CA TYR A 63 5.79 8.01 1.70
C TYR A 63 5.86 8.83 0.41
N ASN A 64 6.15 10.13 0.51
CA ASN A 64 6.23 11.02 -0.64
C ASN A 64 7.43 10.68 -1.55
N LEU A 65 8.56 10.26 -0.97
CA LEU A 65 9.70 9.74 -1.72
C LEU A 65 9.32 8.47 -2.48
N GLY A 66 8.62 7.53 -1.82
CA GLY A 66 8.10 6.33 -2.45
C GLY A 66 7.18 6.64 -3.63
N ASN A 67 6.25 7.59 -3.47
CA ASN A 67 5.38 8.05 -4.56
C ASN A 67 6.21 8.62 -5.72
N THR A 68 7.20 9.44 -5.41
CA THR A 68 8.07 10.09 -6.41
C THR A 68 8.90 9.07 -7.18
N LEU A 69 9.47 8.11 -6.49
CA LEU A 69 10.24 7.00 -7.09
C LEU A 69 9.34 6.11 -7.96
N SER A 70 8.11 5.87 -7.53
CA SER A 70 7.10 5.12 -8.31
C SER A 70 6.77 5.83 -9.62
N GLN A 71 6.59 7.16 -9.62
CA GLN A 71 6.40 7.95 -10.83
C GLN A 71 7.60 7.90 -11.79
N GLN A 72 8.80 7.74 -11.25
CA GLN A 72 10.03 7.52 -12.03
C GLN A 72 10.23 6.06 -12.45
N GLN A 73 9.29 5.16 -12.16
CA GLN A 73 9.38 3.72 -12.40
C GLN A 73 10.52 3.01 -11.62
N LYS A 74 11.07 3.67 -10.61
CA LYS A 74 12.05 3.10 -9.66
C LYS A 74 11.33 2.28 -8.59
N PHE A 75 10.65 1.21 -9.02
CA PHE A 75 9.69 0.49 -8.17
C PHE A 75 10.32 -0.19 -6.96
N GLN A 76 11.55 -0.69 -7.09
CA GLN A 76 12.26 -1.32 -5.98
C GLN A 76 12.57 -0.30 -4.88
N ASP A 77 13.14 0.85 -5.26
CA ASP A 77 13.47 1.91 -4.32
C ASP A 77 12.19 2.48 -3.66
N ALA A 78 11.11 2.62 -4.44
CA ALA A 78 9.81 3.04 -3.92
C ALA A 78 9.29 2.06 -2.85
N MET A 79 9.40 0.76 -3.11
CA MET A 79 8.99 -0.28 -2.19
C MET A 79 9.78 -0.23 -0.87
N GLU A 80 11.10 0.00 -0.93
CA GLU A 80 11.94 0.16 0.26
C GLU A 80 11.48 1.33 1.14
N GLN A 81 11.08 2.46 0.52
CA GLN A 81 10.56 3.60 1.25
C GLN A 81 9.20 3.30 1.90
N TYR A 82 8.28 2.64 1.18
CA TYR A 82 6.99 2.25 1.74
C TYR A 82 7.12 1.23 2.89
N VAL A 83 7.99 0.24 2.73
CA VAL A 83 8.28 -0.73 3.81
C VAL A 83 8.86 -0.03 5.03
N SER A 84 9.78 0.91 4.84
CA SER A 84 10.36 1.69 5.94
C SER A 84 9.31 2.55 6.64
N ALA A 85 8.45 3.22 5.88
CA ALA A 85 7.35 4.01 6.42
C ALA A 85 6.35 3.13 7.20
N SER A 86 5.96 1.98 6.66
CA SER A 86 4.96 1.09 7.28
C SER A 86 5.39 0.51 8.63
N LYS A 87 6.70 0.38 8.87
CA LYS A 87 7.23 -0.16 10.14
C LYS A 87 7.09 0.82 11.31
N ILE A 88 7.03 2.12 11.03
CA ILE A 88 7.05 3.17 12.06
C ILE A 88 5.78 4.02 12.10
N GLU A 89 4.99 4.03 11.00
CA GLU A 89 3.71 4.74 10.96
C GLU A 89 2.68 4.07 11.88
N LYS A 90 1.88 4.90 12.57
CA LYS A 90 0.84 4.45 13.50
C LYS A 90 -0.56 4.89 13.09
N ASP A 91 -0.64 5.91 12.24
CA ASP A 91 -1.91 6.38 11.71
C ASP A 91 -2.46 5.38 10.69
N LYS A 92 -3.67 4.87 10.96
CA LYS A 92 -4.31 3.86 10.12
C LYS A 92 -4.56 4.34 8.69
N MET A 93 -4.97 5.61 8.51
CA MET A 93 -5.24 6.14 7.18
C MET A 93 -3.96 6.23 6.36
N LYS A 94 -2.85 6.66 6.96
CA LYS A 94 -1.54 6.69 6.30
C LYS A 94 -1.03 5.28 5.99
N LEU A 95 -1.20 4.33 6.91
CA LEU A 95 -0.89 2.93 6.66
C LEU A 95 -1.71 2.36 5.50
N ALA A 96 -3.00 2.71 5.41
CA ALA A 96 -3.83 2.30 4.29
C ALA A 96 -3.26 2.79 2.95
N HIS A 97 -2.90 4.06 2.85
CA HIS A 97 -2.29 4.62 1.62
C HIS A 97 -0.95 3.97 1.28
N ILE A 98 -0.10 3.69 2.28
CA ILE A 98 1.17 3.00 2.07
C ILE A 98 0.93 1.61 1.49
N TYR A 99 0.07 0.80 2.10
CA TYR A 99 -0.23 -0.55 1.62
C TYR A 99 -0.96 -0.56 0.27
N HIS A 100 -1.82 0.43 0.01
CA HIS A 100 -2.42 0.61 -1.31
C HIS A 100 -1.35 0.76 -2.39
N ASN A 101 -0.41 1.69 -2.20
CA ASN A 101 0.65 1.97 -3.18
C ASN A 101 1.62 0.79 -3.34
N MET A 102 1.91 0.04 -2.26
CA MET A 102 2.64 -1.24 -2.38
C MET A 102 1.88 -2.23 -3.27
N GLY A 103 0.56 -2.33 -3.09
CA GLY A 103 -0.31 -3.17 -3.92
C GLY A 103 -0.25 -2.79 -5.40
N VAL A 104 -0.28 -1.49 -5.72
CA VAL A 104 -0.16 -0.98 -7.09
C VAL A 104 1.17 -1.40 -7.72
N ILE A 105 2.29 -1.27 -6.99
CA ILE A 105 3.61 -1.70 -7.48
C ILE A 105 3.64 -3.23 -7.72
N PHE A 106 3.16 -4.04 -6.78
CA PHE A 106 3.11 -5.49 -6.95
C PHE A 106 2.24 -5.88 -8.16
N GLN A 107 1.10 -5.23 -8.33
CA GLN A 107 0.21 -5.48 -9.46
C GLN A 107 0.87 -5.10 -10.80
N ALA A 108 1.56 -3.96 -10.87
CA ALA A 108 2.34 -3.55 -12.05
C ALA A 108 3.45 -4.56 -12.38
N GLY A 109 4.08 -5.13 -11.36
CA GLY A 109 5.07 -6.21 -11.49
C GLY A 109 4.47 -7.60 -11.72
N LYS A 110 3.15 -7.73 -11.86
CA LYS A 110 2.41 -8.99 -12.04
C LYS A 110 2.56 -9.98 -10.86
N ASP A 111 3.01 -9.52 -9.71
CA ASP A 111 3.00 -10.30 -8.46
C ASP A 111 1.63 -10.13 -7.79
N TYR A 112 0.62 -10.74 -8.42
CA TYR A 112 -0.77 -10.56 -8.01
C TYR A 112 -1.04 -11.11 -6.62
N ALA A 113 -0.32 -12.13 -6.18
CA ALA A 113 -0.45 -12.66 -4.83
C ALA A 113 -0.07 -11.61 -3.77
N LYS A 114 1.09 -10.97 -3.93
CA LYS A 114 1.50 -9.88 -3.03
C LYS A 114 0.63 -8.63 -3.17
N ALA A 115 0.13 -8.33 -4.38
CA ALA A 115 -0.81 -7.23 -4.58
C ALA A 115 -2.10 -7.44 -3.76
N VAL A 116 -2.67 -8.65 -3.81
CA VAL A 116 -3.86 -9.03 -3.02
C VAL A 116 -3.60 -8.84 -1.52
N ASP A 117 -2.45 -9.30 -1.01
CA ASP A 117 -2.13 -9.16 0.41
C ASP A 117 -1.94 -7.69 0.81
N ALA A 118 -1.27 -6.90 0.00
CA ALA A 118 -1.07 -5.47 0.25
C ALA A 118 -2.42 -4.71 0.26
N TYR A 119 -3.31 -4.95 -0.71
CA TYR A 119 -4.64 -4.33 -0.73
C TYR A 119 -5.50 -4.77 0.46
N LYS A 120 -5.43 -6.04 0.89
CA LYS A 120 -6.10 -6.49 2.13
C LYS A 120 -5.57 -5.75 3.35
N MET A 121 -4.25 -5.52 3.44
CA MET A 121 -3.67 -4.73 4.53
C MET A 121 -4.13 -3.27 4.48
N SER A 122 -4.24 -2.68 3.29
CA SER A 122 -4.81 -1.34 3.11
C SER A 122 -6.24 -1.29 3.64
N LEU A 123 -7.11 -2.21 3.24
CA LEU A 123 -8.51 -2.26 3.66
C LEU A 123 -8.72 -2.60 5.14
N ARG A 124 -7.78 -3.29 5.79
CA ARG A 124 -7.80 -3.47 7.26
C ARG A 124 -7.61 -2.14 7.99
N ASN A 125 -6.88 -1.22 7.39
CA ASN A 125 -6.62 0.10 7.95
C ASN A 125 -7.67 1.14 7.53
N ASN A 126 -8.20 1.05 6.31
CA ASN A 126 -9.28 1.89 5.79
C ASN A 126 -10.34 1.02 5.06
N PRO A 127 -11.34 0.46 5.78
CA PRO A 127 -12.35 -0.39 5.16
C PRO A 127 -13.28 0.31 4.18
N THR A 128 -13.31 1.63 4.13
CA THR A 128 -14.21 2.41 3.26
C THR A 128 -13.60 2.82 1.92
N ASP A 129 -12.36 2.42 1.66
CA ASP A 129 -11.65 2.75 0.44
C ASP A 129 -12.16 1.94 -0.76
N HIS A 130 -12.96 2.59 -1.61
CA HIS A 130 -13.57 1.97 -2.79
C HIS A 130 -12.54 1.67 -3.88
N GLU A 131 -11.52 2.51 -4.02
CA GLU A 131 -10.45 2.32 -5.01
C GLU A 131 -9.62 1.08 -4.67
N THR A 132 -9.20 0.95 -3.42
CA THR A 132 -8.47 -0.24 -2.97
C THR A 132 -9.32 -1.51 -3.10
N ARG A 133 -10.65 -1.45 -2.85
CA ARG A 133 -11.53 -2.61 -3.08
C ARG A 133 -11.58 -3.03 -4.54
N TYR A 134 -11.72 -2.07 -5.44
CA TYR A 134 -11.69 -2.34 -6.87
C TYR A 134 -10.37 -2.98 -7.29
N ASN A 135 -9.24 -2.41 -6.84
CA ASN A 135 -7.91 -2.93 -7.16
C ASN A 135 -7.68 -4.33 -6.57
N LEU A 136 -8.20 -4.60 -5.37
CA LEU A 136 -8.17 -5.93 -4.77
C LEU A 136 -8.92 -6.95 -5.64
N ALA A 137 -10.14 -6.63 -6.07
CA ALA A 137 -10.93 -7.52 -6.92
C ALA A 137 -10.24 -7.80 -8.27
N LEU A 138 -9.65 -6.77 -8.86
CA LEU A 138 -8.88 -6.89 -10.09
C LEU A 138 -7.64 -7.78 -9.91
N ALA A 139 -6.87 -7.57 -8.83
CA ALA A 139 -5.69 -8.38 -8.51
C ALA A 139 -6.06 -9.85 -8.25
N GLN A 140 -7.17 -10.12 -7.55
CA GLN A 140 -7.67 -11.48 -7.33
C GLN A 140 -8.05 -12.18 -8.63
N LYS A 141 -8.71 -11.47 -9.55
CA LYS A 141 -9.02 -12.00 -10.87
C LYS A 141 -7.74 -12.34 -11.64
N MET A 142 -6.79 -11.40 -11.70
CA MET A 142 -5.53 -11.62 -12.41
C MET A 142 -4.71 -12.78 -11.81
N LEU A 143 -4.74 -12.95 -10.49
CA LEU A 143 -4.11 -14.08 -9.82
C LEU A 143 -4.74 -15.40 -10.24
N LYS A 144 -6.07 -15.47 -10.28
CA LYS A 144 -6.81 -16.66 -10.73
C LYS A 144 -6.50 -16.99 -12.20
N ASP A 145 -6.50 -15.99 -13.06
CA ASP A 145 -6.20 -16.16 -14.49
C ASP A 145 -4.75 -16.66 -14.69
N GLN A 146 -3.79 -16.12 -13.93
CA GLN A 146 -2.40 -16.57 -13.93
C GLN A 146 -2.26 -18.04 -13.50
N GLN A 147 -2.97 -18.46 -12.45
CA GLN A 147 -2.97 -19.84 -11.96
C GLN A 147 -3.60 -20.80 -12.98
N ASN A 148 -4.69 -20.37 -13.64
CA ASN A 148 -5.35 -21.19 -14.67
C ASN A 148 -4.43 -21.40 -15.91
N GLN A 149 -3.69 -20.37 -16.32
CA GLN A 149 -2.72 -20.48 -17.42
C GLN A 149 -1.59 -21.45 -17.06
N GLN A 150 -1.02 -21.35 -15.85
CA GLN A 150 0.03 -22.27 -15.40
C GLN A 150 -0.44 -23.73 -15.37
N ASN A 151 -1.68 -23.98 -14.94
CA ASN A 151 -2.26 -25.33 -14.92
C ASN A 151 -2.51 -25.89 -16.32
N GLN A 152 -2.88 -25.04 -17.30
CA GLN A 152 -3.06 -25.44 -18.70
C GLN A 152 -1.73 -25.81 -19.36
N ASP A 153 -0.68 -25.02 -19.12
CA ASP A 153 0.66 -25.28 -19.66
C ASP A 153 1.24 -26.59 -19.11
N GLN A 154 1.07 -26.85 -17.80
CA GLN A 154 1.50 -28.12 -17.18
C GLN A 154 0.76 -29.33 -17.75
N ASN A 155 -0.54 -29.22 -18.04
CA ASN A 155 -1.31 -30.31 -18.64
C ASN A 155 -0.95 -30.55 -20.12
N GLN A 156 -0.54 -29.52 -20.86
CA GLN A 156 -0.08 -29.66 -22.23
C GLN A 156 1.29 -30.34 -22.31
N ASP A 157 2.20 -30.10 -21.39
CA ASP A 157 3.51 -30.74 -21.36
C ASP A 157 3.41 -32.22 -20.96
N GLN A 158 2.49 -32.60 -20.09
CA GLN A 158 2.22 -34.01 -19.76
C GLN A 158 1.57 -34.77 -20.91
N ASN A 159 0.83 -34.09 -21.80
CA ASN A 159 0.20 -34.72 -22.97
C ASN A 159 1.13 -34.83 -24.21
N LYS A 160 2.24 -34.09 -24.25
CA LYS A 160 3.23 -34.22 -25.34
C LYS A 160 4.03 -35.52 -25.30
N ASP A 161 4.09 -36.17 -24.14
CA ASP A 161 4.73 -37.48 -23.99
C ASP A 161 3.81 -38.68 -24.43
N GLN A 162 2.54 -38.42 -24.76
CA GLN A 162 1.60 -39.41 -25.29
C GLN A 162 1.04 -38.89 -26.61
N GLN A 163 1.62 -39.36 -27.71
CA GLN A 163 1.36 -38.98 -29.10
C GLN A 163 -0.10 -39.11 -29.52
N GLN A 164 -0.67 -38.03 -30.10
CA GLN A 164 -1.36 -37.97 -31.39
C GLN A 164 -1.69 -36.52 -31.78
N PRO A 165 -1.73 -36.16 -33.11
CA PRO A 165 -1.82 -34.75 -33.51
C PRO A 165 -3.23 -34.18 -33.28
N PRO A 166 -3.34 -32.92 -32.80
CA PRO A 166 -4.62 -32.35 -32.44
C PRO A 166 -5.37 -31.77 -33.65
N LYS A 167 -6.68 -32.06 -33.69
CA LYS A 167 -7.65 -31.35 -34.52
C LYS A 167 -7.75 -29.89 -34.00
N SER A 168 -7.72 -28.95 -34.94
CA SER A 168 -7.84 -27.52 -34.73
C SER A 168 -9.11 -27.14 -33.95
N GLU A 169 -8.96 -26.62 -32.76
CA GLU A 169 -10.03 -25.90 -32.05
C GLU A 169 -9.84 -24.39 -32.11
N LYS A 170 -10.96 -23.73 -32.40
CA LYS A 170 -11.08 -22.30 -32.61
C LYS A 170 -10.70 -21.52 -31.34
N LYS A 171 -9.88 -20.45 -31.49
CA LYS A 171 -9.65 -19.44 -30.48
C LYS A 171 -10.99 -18.83 -30.04
N GLN A 172 -11.40 -19.08 -28.80
CA GLN A 172 -12.46 -18.32 -28.15
C GLN A 172 -11.90 -17.01 -27.60
N ASP A 173 -12.51 -15.95 -28.05
CA ASP A 173 -12.28 -14.56 -27.64
C ASP A 173 -12.62 -14.42 -26.15
N ASN A 174 -11.62 -14.12 -25.31
CA ASN A 174 -11.75 -14.01 -23.86
C ASN A 174 -12.32 -12.64 -23.46
N GLN A 175 -13.44 -12.23 -24.04
CA GLN A 175 -14.25 -11.15 -23.47
C GLN A 175 -15.12 -11.74 -22.34
N MET A 176 -14.89 -11.25 -21.13
CA MET A 176 -15.69 -11.62 -19.96
C MET A 176 -17.16 -11.27 -20.24
N SER A 177 -18.05 -12.26 -20.20
CA SER A 177 -19.46 -12.03 -20.36
C SER A 177 -19.96 -11.09 -19.23
N LYS A 178 -20.97 -10.26 -19.55
CA LYS A 178 -21.57 -9.34 -18.60
C LYS A 178 -22.05 -10.07 -17.33
N GLU A 179 -22.53 -11.29 -17.48
CA GLU A 179 -22.96 -12.17 -16.40
C GLU A 179 -21.83 -12.60 -15.45
N ASN A 180 -20.65 -12.90 -16.00
CA ASN A 180 -19.48 -13.23 -15.15
C ASN A 180 -18.96 -12.00 -14.38
N ALA A 181 -19.06 -10.81 -14.98
CA ALA A 181 -18.72 -9.55 -14.30
C ALA A 181 -19.72 -9.24 -13.17
N GLU A 182 -21.01 -9.47 -13.38
CA GLU A 182 -22.05 -9.28 -12.36
C GLU A 182 -21.93 -10.32 -11.23
N GLN A 183 -21.62 -11.58 -11.54
CA GLN A 183 -21.38 -12.60 -10.51
C GLN A 183 -20.16 -12.28 -9.64
N LEU A 184 -19.07 -11.80 -10.25
CA LEU A 184 -17.88 -11.37 -9.52
C LEU A 184 -18.18 -10.15 -8.65
N LEU A 185 -18.92 -9.18 -9.18
CA LEU A 185 -19.34 -8.00 -8.43
C LEU A 185 -20.22 -8.39 -7.23
N ASN A 186 -21.18 -9.30 -7.43
CA ASN A 186 -22.05 -9.78 -6.36
C ASN A 186 -21.30 -10.56 -5.28
N SER A 187 -20.29 -11.37 -5.65
CA SER A 187 -19.46 -12.07 -4.65
C SER A 187 -18.62 -11.10 -3.82
N VAL A 188 -18.06 -10.05 -4.45
CA VAL A 188 -17.31 -9.01 -3.73
C VAL A 188 -18.22 -8.19 -2.82
N MET A 189 -19.44 -7.87 -3.27
CA MET A 189 -20.44 -7.19 -2.44
C MET A 189 -20.91 -8.03 -1.24
N GLN A 190 -20.98 -9.35 -1.39
CA GLN A 190 -21.32 -10.25 -0.29
C GLN A 190 -20.21 -10.32 0.75
N ASP A 191 -18.95 -10.45 0.30
CA ASP A 191 -17.78 -10.42 1.18
C ASP A 191 -17.67 -9.07 1.93
N GLU A 192 -18.02 -7.97 1.26
CA GLU A 192 -18.06 -6.63 1.88
C GLU A 192 -19.12 -6.56 2.99
N LYS A 193 -20.31 -7.10 2.75
CA LYS A 193 -21.39 -7.14 3.72
C LYS A 193 -20.99 -7.94 4.96
N ASP A 194 -20.32 -9.09 4.77
CA ASP A 194 -19.84 -9.93 5.86
C ASP A 194 -18.75 -9.24 6.69
N VAL A 195 -17.87 -8.47 6.04
CA VAL A 195 -16.85 -7.65 6.73
C VAL A 195 -17.51 -6.50 7.50
N GLN A 196 -18.49 -5.80 6.90
CA GLN A 196 -19.22 -4.73 7.57
C GLN A 196 -20.02 -5.25 8.79
N ASP A 197 -20.64 -6.43 8.69
CA ASP A 197 -21.36 -7.04 9.80
C ASP A 197 -20.43 -7.48 10.93
N LYS A 198 -19.23 -7.98 10.61
CA LYS A 198 -18.19 -8.25 11.61
C LYS A 198 -17.69 -6.98 12.30
N VAL A 199 -17.47 -5.90 11.54
CA VAL A 199 -17.06 -4.60 12.10
C VAL A 199 -18.15 -4.02 12.99
N LYS A 200 -19.42 -4.05 12.56
CA LYS A 200 -20.56 -3.63 13.39
C LYS A 200 -20.71 -4.43 14.66
N LYS A 201 -20.50 -5.76 14.61
CA LYS A 201 -20.50 -6.62 15.81
C LYS A 201 -19.38 -6.24 16.77
N GLN A 202 -18.17 -5.99 16.27
CA GLN A 202 -17.05 -5.57 17.11
C GLN A 202 -17.30 -4.18 17.73
N GLN A 203 -17.85 -3.23 16.98
CA GLN A 203 -18.22 -1.91 17.51
C GLN A 203 -19.28 -1.98 18.59
N LYS A 204 -20.30 -2.85 18.44
CA LYS A 204 -21.32 -3.08 19.48
C LYS A 204 -20.73 -3.70 20.75
N VAL A 205 -19.78 -4.64 20.62
CA VAL A 205 -19.09 -5.22 21.77
C VAL A 205 -18.23 -4.18 22.50
N MET A 206 -17.56 -3.28 21.77
CA MET A 206 -16.79 -2.18 22.39
C MET A 206 -17.69 -1.12 23.06
N GLN A 207 -18.87 -0.85 22.52
CA GLN A 207 -19.83 0.07 23.14
C GLN A 207 -20.55 -0.55 24.33
N GLY A 208 -20.88 -1.85 24.28
CA GLY A 208 -21.50 -2.55 25.41
C GLY A 208 -20.60 -2.71 26.63
N GLY A 209 -19.27 -2.83 26.41
CA GLY A 209 -18.29 -2.89 27.50
C GLY A 209 -18.01 -1.55 28.21
N ARG A 210 -18.55 -0.44 27.72
CA ARG A 210 -18.33 0.89 28.31
C ARG A 210 -19.45 1.34 29.26
N LEU A 211 -20.56 0.59 29.33
CA LEU A 211 -21.72 0.96 30.13
C LEU A 211 -21.80 0.28 31.51
N GLU A 212 -20.84 -0.60 31.88
CA GLU A 212 -20.81 -1.28 33.17
C GLU A 212 -19.79 -0.73 34.19
N LYS A 213 -19.28 0.48 34.03
CA LYS A 213 -18.33 1.09 34.98
C LYS A 213 -18.65 2.52 35.35
N ASP A 214 -19.93 2.82 35.68
CA ASP A 214 -20.32 4.06 36.35
C ASP A 214 -21.10 3.72 37.59
N TRP A 215 -20.30 3.38 38.65
CA TRP A 215 -20.72 3.55 40.06
C TRP A 215 -19.55 3.32 41.02
#